data_8e2987fb31091866da441476df737fcd
#
_entry.id   8e2987fb31091866da441476df737fcd
#
_cell.length_a   1.000
_cell.length_b   1.000
_cell.length_c   1.000
_cell.angle_alpha   90.00
_cell.angle_beta   90.00
_cell.angle_gamma   90.00
#
_symmetry.space_group_name_H-M   'P 1'
#
loop_
_entity.id
_entity.type
_entity.pdbx_description
1 polymer ?
#
loop_
_entity_poly.entity_id
_entity_poly.type
_entity_poly.pdbx_seq_one_letter_code
_entity_poly.pdbx_strand_id
1 'polypeptide(L)'
;MASPVGSILRKVNNPDKRYNILTGCTHPSYETNLCKTGHNFYAFNHPSFVKWTTEFRSIPNNYVIFDKELKDSQIPMDIQFDFVLSQNRFGQFQVLSELARRFHLPLVTLEHTLPAPFWNKDMITNISSMRGDINLFISEYSMKEWGFNKDGST
;
A
#
# COMPACT_ATOMS: atom_id res chain seq x y z
N MET A 1 -2.87 -14.90 20.37
CA MET A 1 -2.80 -13.63 19.64
C MET A 1 -3.55 -13.75 18.32
N ALA A 2 -4.44 -12.82 18.02
CA ALA A 2 -5.15 -12.84 16.74
C ALA A 2 -4.16 -12.57 15.59
N SER A 3 -4.30 -13.25 14.44
CA SER A 3 -3.48 -12.95 13.28
C SER A 3 -3.68 -11.51 12.81
N PRO A 4 -2.66 -10.84 12.26
CA PRO A 4 -2.80 -9.49 11.72
C PRO A 4 -3.90 -9.39 10.66
N VAL A 5 -3.99 -10.35 9.75
CA VAL A 5 -5.04 -10.42 8.71
C VAL A 5 -6.42 -10.56 9.33
N GLY A 6 -6.58 -11.43 10.33
CA GLY A 6 -7.84 -11.59 11.07
C GLY A 6 -8.27 -10.30 11.78
N SER A 7 -7.32 -9.51 12.26
CA SER A 7 -7.61 -8.20 12.85
C SER A 7 -8.18 -7.22 11.81
N ILE A 8 -7.59 -7.14 10.62
CA ILE A 8 -8.10 -6.31 9.51
C ILE A 8 -9.51 -6.77 9.13
N LEU A 9 -9.72 -8.07 8.92
CA LEU A 9 -11.01 -8.61 8.49
C LEU A 9 -12.13 -8.31 9.52
N ARG A 10 -11.81 -8.35 10.81
CA ARG A 10 -12.77 -7.94 11.86
C ARG A 10 -13.10 -6.46 11.80
N LYS A 11 -12.12 -5.61 11.50
CA LYS A 11 -12.30 -4.16 11.37
C LYS A 11 -13.11 -3.79 10.13
N VAL A 12 -12.95 -4.51 9.03
CA VAL A 12 -13.69 -4.28 7.78
C VAL A 12 -15.21 -4.40 8.00
N ASN A 13 -15.65 -5.22 8.95
CA ASN A 13 -17.05 -5.35 9.30
C ASN A 13 -17.59 -4.20 10.17
N ASN A 14 -16.76 -3.22 10.53
CA ASN A 14 -17.17 -2.02 11.25
C ASN A 14 -17.00 -0.78 10.37
N PRO A 15 -18.07 -0.32 9.67
CA PRO A 15 -17.99 0.76 8.69
C PRO A 15 -17.63 2.13 9.28
N ASP A 16 -17.82 2.31 10.59
CA ASP A 16 -17.51 3.58 11.26
C ASP A 16 -16.05 3.72 11.69
N LYS A 17 -15.28 2.65 11.53
CA LYS A 17 -13.89 2.65 11.99
C LYS A 17 -12.94 3.19 10.92
N ARG A 18 -12.18 4.22 11.30
CA ARG A 18 -11.09 4.75 10.48
C ARG A 18 -9.81 3.97 10.74
N TYR A 19 -9.14 3.59 9.66
CA TYR A 19 -7.82 2.99 9.73
C TYR A 19 -6.74 4.05 9.67
N ASN A 20 -5.63 3.80 10.37
CA ASN A 20 -4.38 4.51 10.19
C ASN A 20 -3.48 3.68 9.30
N ILE A 21 -3.25 4.14 8.08
CA ILE A 21 -2.59 3.38 7.02
C ILE A 21 -1.24 4.01 6.72
N LEU A 22 -0.17 3.23 6.85
CA LEU A 22 1.16 3.63 6.44
C LEU A 22 1.36 3.27 4.97
N THR A 23 1.77 4.22 4.15
CA THR A 23 1.89 4.03 2.71
C THR A 23 3.03 4.88 2.11
N GLY A 24 3.17 4.85 0.81
CA GLY A 24 4.03 5.74 0.02
C GLY A 24 3.22 6.40 -1.09
N CYS A 25 3.61 7.59 -1.50
CA CYS A 25 2.92 8.31 -2.57
C CYS A 25 3.19 7.67 -3.93
N THR A 26 2.14 7.54 -4.74
CA THR A 26 2.25 7.12 -6.15
C THR A 26 1.98 8.29 -7.09
N HIS A 27 0.81 8.91 -6.96
CA HIS A 27 0.40 10.05 -7.76
C HIS A 27 -0.62 10.90 -7.01
N PRO A 28 -0.47 12.23 -6.95
CA PRO A 28 -1.36 13.09 -6.16
C PRO A 28 -2.86 12.93 -6.47
N SER A 29 -3.23 12.77 -7.73
CA SER A 29 -4.63 12.58 -8.11
C SER A 29 -5.19 11.25 -7.59
N TYR A 30 -4.41 10.20 -7.66
CA TYR A 30 -4.78 8.88 -7.15
C TYR A 30 -4.91 8.90 -5.63
N GLU A 31 -3.92 9.47 -4.94
CA GLU A 31 -3.92 9.59 -3.48
C GLU A 31 -5.12 10.42 -2.98
N THR A 32 -5.48 11.49 -3.68
CA THR A 32 -6.66 12.29 -3.36
C THR A 32 -7.94 11.47 -3.44
N ASN A 33 -8.07 10.62 -4.45
CA ASN A 33 -9.22 9.72 -4.57
C ASN A 33 -9.22 8.65 -3.47
N LEU A 34 -8.07 8.12 -3.12
CA LEU A 34 -7.93 7.16 -2.04
C LEU A 34 -8.37 7.77 -0.70
N CYS A 35 -8.07 9.04 -0.47
CA CYS A 35 -8.50 9.76 0.74
C CYS A 35 -10.01 9.90 0.89
N LYS A 36 -10.78 9.78 -0.19
CA LYS A 36 -12.25 9.78 -0.15
C LYS A 36 -12.83 8.57 0.57
N THR A 37 -12.05 7.54 0.81
CA THR A 37 -12.45 6.40 1.66
C THR A 37 -12.65 6.79 3.12
N GLY A 38 -12.15 7.95 3.55
CA GLY A 38 -12.29 8.47 4.91
C GLY A 38 -11.26 7.92 5.91
N HIS A 39 -10.35 7.05 5.48
CA HIS A 39 -9.27 6.58 6.32
C HIS A 39 -8.14 7.62 6.43
N ASN A 40 -7.26 7.44 7.40
CA ASN A 40 -6.09 8.30 7.59
C ASN A 40 -4.88 7.67 6.92
N PHE A 41 -4.20 8.44 6.07
CA PHE A 41 -3.03 7.99 5.32
C PHE A 41 -1.78 8.73 5.79
N TYR A 42 -0.74 7.97 6.05
CA TYR A 42 0.56 8.47 6.47
C TYR A 42 1.58 8.05 5.43
N ALA A 43 2.04 8.99 4.62
CA ALA A 43 2.96 8.73 3.52
C ALA A 43 4.40 8.80 4.01
N PHE A 44 5.07 7.68 3.91
CA PHE A 44 6.49 7.55 4.13
C PHE A 44 7.26 8.14 2.96
N ASN A 45 8.18 9.04 3.21
CA ASN A 45 9.01 9.63 2.17
C ASN A 45 10.29 8.81 1.98
N HIS A 46 10.50 8.31 0.77
CA HIS A 46 11.67 7.51 0.42
C HIS A 46 12.18 7.95 -0.97
N PRO A 47 13.50 7.90 -1.25
CA PRO A 47 14.04 8.32 -2.54
C PRO A 47 13.44 7.61 -3.75
N SER A 48 12.98 6.35 -3.60
CA SER A 48 12.34 5.58 -4.66
C SER A 48 10.84 5.88 -4.82
N PHE A 49 10.25 6.70 -3.97
CA PHE A 49 8.83 7.04 -4.03
C PHE A 49 8.60 8.36 -4.78
N VAL A 50 7.43 8.48 -5.38
CA VAL A 50 7.00 9.73 -5.99
C VAL A 50 6.75 10.77 -4.88
N LYS A 51 7.20 12.01 -5.12
CA LYS A 51 6.94 13.12 -4.21
C LYS A 51 5.65 13.82 -4.59
N TRP A 52 4.88 14.20 -3.58
CA TRP A 52 3.68 15.01 -3.79
C TRP A 52 4.06 16.42 -4.30
N THR A 53 3.43 16.85 -5.38
CA THR A 53 3.59 18.19 -5.94
C THR A 53 2.35 19.02 -5.64
N THR A 54 2.47 19.94 -4.69
CA THR A 54 1.35 20.79 -4.25
C THR A 54 0.91 21.81 -5.31
N GLU A 55 1.74 22.07 -6.30
CA GLU A 55 1.42 22.92 -7.46
C GLU A 55 0.24 22.37 -8.28
N PHE A 56 0.11 21.05 -8.33
CA PHE A 56 -0.97 20.41 -9.07
C PHE A 56 -2.19 20.13 -8.22
N ARG A 57 -2.01 19.89 -6.94
CA ARG A 57 -3.10 19.50 -6.05
C ARG A 57 -2.73 19.70 -4.59
N SER A 58 -3.65 20.27 -3.82
CA SER A 58 -3.49 20.39 -2.37
C SER A 58 -3.54 19.02 -1.68
N ILE A 59 -2.85 18.91 -0.55
CA ILE A 59 -2.84 17.69 0.26
C ILE A 59 -4.14 17.60 1.05
N PRO A 60 -4.90 16.48 0.97
CA PRO A 60 -6.10 16.29 1.77
C PRO A 60 -5.81 16.28 3.28
N ASN A 61 -6.80 16.66 4.09
CA ASN A 61 -6.66 16.75 5.55
C ASN A 61 -6.34 15.39 6.23
N ASN A 62 -6.76 14.30 5.61
CA ASN A 62 -6.53 12.93 6.10
C ASN A 62 -5.30 12.26 5.45
N TYR A 63 -4.40 13.04 4.88
CA TYR A 63 -3.16 12.57 4.28
C TYR A 63 -1.98 13.35 4.88
N VAL A 64 -1.10 12.66 5.56
CA VAL A 64 0.08 13.25 6.20
C VAL A 64 1.33 12.78 5.47
N ILE A 65 2.16 13.71 5.04
CA ILE A 65 3.45 13.43 4.41
C ILE A 65 4.55 13.75 5.42
N PHE A 66 5.44 12.79 5.61
CA PHE A 66 6.64 13.03 6.42
C PHE A 66 7.70 13.71 5.56
N ASP A 67 8.05 14.93 5.90
CA ASP A 67 8.95 15.81 5.10
C ASP A 67 10.40 15.37 5.08
N LYS A 68 10.79 14.46 5.95
CA LYS A 68 12.17 13.97 6.04
C LYS A 68 12.24 12.51 5.65
N GLU A 69 13.36 12.10 5.07
CA GLU A 69 13.67 10.69 4.95
C GLU A 69 13.58 10.05 6.33
N LEU A 70 12.55 9.24 6.53
CA LEU A 70 12.38 8.54 7.78
C LEU A 70 13.41 7.42 7.86
N LYS A 71 14.33 7.57 8.77
CA LYS A 71 14.95 6.40 9.37
C LYS A 71 13.91 5.75 10.26
N ASP A 72 13.98 4.45 10.42
CA ASP A 72 12.97 3.67 11.18
C ASP A 72 12.65 4.26 12.57
N SER A 73 13.66 4.90 13.19
CA SER A 73 13.52 5.57 14.47
C SER A 73 12.71 6.89 14.43
N GLN A 74 12.30 7.33 13.25
CA GLN A 74 11.58 8.59 13.06
C GLN A 74 10.10 8.40 12.75
N ILE A 75 9.62 7.16 12.66
CA ILE A 75 8.18 6.89 12.55
C ILE A 75 7.54 7.29 13.87
N PRO A 76 6.47 8.12 13.84
CA PRO A 76 5.81 8.54 15.08
C PRO A 76 5.31 7.34 15.86
N MET A 77 5.84 7.14 17.05
CA MET A 77 5.49 6.01 17.93
C MET A 77 4.15 6.19 18.64
N ASP A 78 3.60 7.39 18.62
CA ASP A 78 2.30 7.71 19.19
C ASP A 78 1.14 7.38 18.27
N ILE A 79 1.41 7.09 16.99
CA ILE A 79 0.38 6.68 16.04
C ILE A 79 0.36 5.17 15.96
N GLN A 80 -0.80 4.59 16.25
CA GLN A 80 -1.02 3.17 16.08
C GLN A 80 -1.50 2.90 14.66
N PHE A 81 -0.62 2.36 13.82
CA PHE A 81 -0.96 1.96 12.46
C PHE A 81 -1.73 0.64 12.45
N ASP A 82 -2.71 0.54 11.57
CA ASP A 82 -3.50 -0.67 11.39
C ASP A 82 -2.89 -1.61 10.37
N PHE A 83 -2.36 -1.08 9.27
CA PHE A 83 -1.65 -1.85 8.25
C PHE A 83 -0.79 -0.96 7.36
N VAL A 84 0.05 -1.61 6.57
CA VAL A 84 0.88 -0.98 5.55
C VAL A 84 0.25 -1.24 4.18
N LEU A 85 0.12 -0.21 3.36
CA LEU A 85 -0.41 -0.29 2.00
C LEU A 85 0.70 -0.04 0.99
N SER A 86 1.04 -1.04 0.21
CA SER A 86 1.93 -0.91 -0.95
C SER A 86 1.09 -0.77 -2.21
N GLN A 87 1.24 0.33 -2.92
CA GLN A 87 0.40 0.69 -4.05
C GLN A 87 1.01 0.36 -5.42
N ASN A 88 2.22 -0.13 -5.43
CA ASN A 88 2.83 -0.76 -6.60
C ASN A 88 3.96 -1.69 -6.19
N ARG A 89 4.31 -2.61 -7.07
CA ARG A 89 5.40 -3.54 -6.82
C ARG A 89 6.77 -2.96 -7.14
N PHE A 90 6.83 -1.98 -8.03
CA PHE A 90 8.08 -1.28 -8.33
C PHE A 90 8.32 -0.13 -7.36
N GLY A 91 9.45 -0.17 -6.68
CA GLY A 91 9.90 0.90 -5.78
C GLY A 91 9.23 0.95 -4.42
N GLN A 92 7.98 0.54 -4.28
CA GLN A 92 7.28 0.61 -2.99
C GLN A 92 7.29 -0.70 -2.22
N PHE A 93 7.05 -1.82 -2.88
CA PHE A 93 6.83 -3.10 -2.19
C PHE A 93 8.00 -3.48 -1.28
N GLN A 94 9.22 -3.40 -1.75
CA GLN A 94 10.39 -3.82 -0.96
C GLN A 94 10.53 -3.00 0.32
N VAL A 95 10.42 -1.68 0.21
CA VAL A 95 10.55 -0.78 1.35
C VAL A 95 9.40 -0.96 2.34
N LEU A 96 8.18 -0.98 1.84
CA LEU A 96 6.99 -1.08 2.69
C LEU A 96 6.80 -2.47 3.29
N SER A 97 7.19 -3.54 2.59
CA SER A 97 7.18 -4.88 3.16
C SER A 97 8.19 -5.04 4.31
N GLU A 98 9.34 -4.41 4.18
CA GLU A 98 10.33 -4.37 5.26
C GLU A 98 9.78 -3.65 6.50
N LEU A 99 9.15 -2.49 6.30
CA LEU A 99 8.50 -1.75 7.39
C LEU A 99 7.38 -2.57 8.04
N ALA A 100 6.53 -3.21 7.24
CA ALA A 100 5.44 -4.04 7.75
C ALA A 100 5.98 -5.18 8.62
N ARG A 101 7.02 -5.85 8.16
CA ARG A 101 7.68 -6.92 8.92
C ARG A 101 8.29 -6.41 10.22
N ARG A 102 8.97 -5.28 10.16
CA ARG A 102 9.68 -4.69 11.29
C ARG A 102 8.73 -4.22 12.41
N PHE A 103 7.58 -3.66 12.02
CA PHE A 103 6.57 -3.18 12.96
C PHE A 103 5.45 -4.19 13.24
N HIS A 104 5.58 -5.42 12.75
CA HIS A 104 4.57 -6.48 12.91
C HIS A 104 3.18 -6.04 12.44
N LEU A 105 3.13 -5.32 11.32
CA LEU A 105 1.90 -4.86 10.69
C LEU A 105 1.53 -5.74 9.49
N PRO A 106 0.24 -5.95 9.23
CA PRO A 106 -0.19 -6.59 8.00
C PRO A 106 0.21 -5.74 6.79
N LEU A 107 0.57 -6.41 5.69
CA LEU A 107 0.86 -5.77 4.42
C LEU A 107 -0.30 -6.00 3.44
N VAL A 108 -0.90 -4.92 2.98
CA VAL A 108 -1.88 -4.94 1.90
C VAL A 108 -1.20 -4.41 0.64
N THR A 109 -1.31 -5.13 -0.46
CA THR A 109 -0.87 -4.64 -1.77
C THR A 109 -2.08 -4.24 -2.59
N LEU A 110 -1.97 -3.13 -3.29
CA LEU A 110 -2.96 -2.68 -4.26
C LEU A 110 -2.26 -2.50 -5.60
N GLU A 111 -2.64 -3.30 -6.59
CA GLU A 111 -2.07 -3.19 -7.92
C GLU A 111 -3.10 -2.55 -8.86
N HIS A 112 -2.76 -1.40 -9.39
CA HIS A 112 -3.62 -0.63 -10.30
C HIS A 112 -3.05 -0.49 -11.71
N THR A 113 -2.01 -1.25 -12.02
CA THR A 113 -1.41 -1.32 -13.35
C THR A 113 -1.53 -2.74 -13.93
N LEU A 114 -1.23 -2.86 -15.20
CA LEU A 114 -1.05 -4.15 -15.85
C LEU A 114 0.43 -4.44 -16.05
N PRO A 115 0.83 -5.70 -16.17
CA PRO A 115 2.18 -6.02 -16.61
C PRO A 115 2.48 -5.34 -17.94
N ALA A 116 3.70 -4.82 -18.09
CA ALA A 116 4.09 -4.18 -19.34
C ALA A 116 4.08 -5.19 -20.49
N PRO A 117 3.60 -4.82 -21.70
CA PRO A 117 3.46 -5.77 -22.82
C PRO A 117 4.76 -6.44 -23.24
N PHE A 118 5.90 -5.81 -22.97
CA PHE A 118 7.22 -6.33 -23.32
C PHE A 118 7.82 -7.26 -22.25
N TRP A 119 7.13 -7.47 -21.12
CA TRP A 119 7.62 -8.36 -20.08
C TRP A 119 7.35 -9.82 -20.45
N ASN A 120 8.37 -10.66 -20.23
CA ASN A 120 8.22 -12.10 -20.38
C ASN A 120 7.62 -12.73 -19.12
N LYS A 121 7.30 -14.03 -19.21
CA LYS A 121 6.72 -14.78 -18.09
C LYS A 121 7.58 -14.78 -16.84
N ASP A 122 8.89 -14.83 -16.98
CA ASP A 122 9.81 -14.84 -15.83
C ASP A 122 9.78 -13.52 -15.07
N MET A 123 9.72 -12.41 -15.78
CA MET A 123 9.58 -11.08 -15.18
C MET A 123 8.25 -10.95 -14.43
N ILE A 124 7.16 -11.39 -15.04
CA ILE A 124 5.82 -11.37 -14.41
C ILE A 124 5.82 -12.26 -13.16
N THR A 125 6.39 -13.46 -13.25
CA THR A 125 6.48 -14.38 -12.10
C THR A 125 7.29 -13.78 -10.96
N ASN A 126 8.43 -13.17 -11.24
CA ASN A 126 9.27 -12.53 -10.22
C ASN A 126 8.54 -11.40 -9.50
N ILE A 127 7.81 -10.57 -10.23
CA ILE A 127 7.05 -9.46 -9.65
C ILE A 127 5.80 -9.97 -8.91
N SER A 128 5.15 -10.99 -9.45
CA SER A 128 3.97 -11.63 -8.81
C SER A 128 4.33 -12.33 -7.50
N SER A 129 5.60 -12.69 -7.30
CA SER A 129 6.06 -13.24 -6.01
C SER A 129 6.07 -12.20 -4.88
N MET A 130 6.02 -10.91 -5.22
CA MET A 130 5.89 -9.82 -4.26
C MET A 130 4.46 -9.74 -3.75
N ARG A 131 4.15 -10.55 -2.75
CA ARG A 131 2.81 -10.68 -2.18
C ARG A 131 2.71 -10.06 -0.80
N GLY A 132 1.60 -9.37 -0.55
CA GLY A 132 1.20 -9.00 0.80
C GLY A 132 0.34 -10.09 1.46
N ASP A 133 -0.07 -9.83 2.68
CA ASP A 133 -1.05 -10.66 3.39
C ASP A 133 -2.42 -10.60 2.70
N ILE A 134 -2.75 -9.43 2.16
CA ILE A 134 -3.94 -9.21 1.31
C ILE A 134 -3.47 -8.56 0.02
N ASN A 135 -3.92 -9.08 -1.12
CA ASN A 135 -3.56 -8.58 -2.44
C ASN A 135 -4.83 -8.11 -3.17
N LEU A 136 -4.87 -6.82 -3.48
CA LEU A 136 -6.00 -6.17 -4.15
C LEU A 136 -5.62 -5.79 -5.59
N PHE A 137 -6.59 -5.90 -6.47
CA PHE A 137 -6.46 -5.54 -7.88
C PHE A 137 -7.65 -4.68 -8.30
N ILE A 138 -7.45 -3.80 -9.27
CA ILE A 138 -8.53 -2.93 -9.77
C ILE A 138 -9.61 -3.69 -10.54
N SER A 139 -9.31 -4.88 -11.00
CA SER A 139 -10.25 -5.73 -11.75
C SER A 139 -9.82 -7.20 -11.72
N GLU A 140 -10.77 -8.07 -12.00
CA GLU A 140 -10.49 -9.50 -12.18
C GLU A 140 -9.53 -9.75 -13.35
N TYR A 141 -9.63 -8.95 -14.40
CA TYR A 141 -8.71 -9.01 -15.53
C TYR A 141 -7.27 -8.68 -15.09
N SER A 142 -7.07 -7.58 -14.38
CA SER A 142 -5.76 -7.21 -13.84
C SER A 142 -5.18 -8.29 -12.93
N MET A 143 -6.01 -8.88 -12.08
CA MET A 143 -5.61 -9.97 -11.19
C MET A 143 -5.06 -11.16 -11.97
N LYS A 144 -5.76 -11.58 -13.03
CA LYS A 144 -5.36 -12.71 -13.89
C LYS A 144 -4.08 -12.43 -14.66
N GLU A 145 -3.94 -11.21 -15.20
CA GLU A 145 -2.73 -10.81 -15.93
C GLU A 145 -1.49 -10.83 -15.03
N TRP A 146 -1.64 -10.58 -13.73
CA TRP A 146 -0.58 -10.72 -12.75
C TRP A 146 -0.39 -12.15 -12.22
N GLY A 147 -1.16 -13.12 -12.73
CA GLY A 147 -1.04 -14.52 -12.37
C GLY A 147 -1.67 -14.89 -11.02
N PHE A 148 -2.65 -14.14 -10.57
CA PHE A 148 -3.38 -14.43 -9.33
C PHE A 148 -4.75 -15.01 -9.61
N ASN A 149 -5.25 -15.84 -8.72
CA ASN A 149 -6.60 -16.38 -8.71
C ASN A 149 -7.44 -15.73 -7.59
N LYS A 150 -8.76 -15.89 -7.66
CA LYS A 150 -9.70 -15.33 -6.68
C LYS A 150 -9.46 -15.79 -5.24
N ASP A 151 -8.88 -16.97 -5.08
CA ASP A 151 -8.50 -17.54 -3.77
C ASP A 151 -7.12 -17.09 -3.28
N GLY A 152 -6.46 -16.20 -4.03
CA GLY A 152 -5.11 -15.73 -3.73
C GLY A 152 -3.99 -16.68 -4.15
N SER A 153 -4.31 -17.81 -4.78
CA SER A 153 -3.30 -18.72 -5.35
C SER A 153 -2.82 -18.23 -6.72
N THR A 154 -1.66 -18.68 -7.11
CA THR A 154 -1.10 -18.41 -8.45
C THR A 154 -1.30 -19.58 -9.38
#